data_aeb752db5c3e08343e490712f5556a4d
#
_entry.id   aeb752db5c3e08343e490712f5556a4d
#
_cell.length_a   1.000
_cell.length_b   1.000
_cell.length_c   1.000
_cell.angle_alpha   90.00
_cell.angle_beta   90.00
_cell.angle_gamma   90.00
#
_symmetry.space_group_name_H-M   'P 1'
#
loop_
_entity.id
_entity.type
_entity.pdbx_description
1 polymer ?
#
loop_
_entity_poly.entity_id
_entity_poly.type
_entity_poly.pdbx_seq_one_letter_code
_entity_poly.pdbx_strand_id
1 'polypeptide(L)'
;MRIMLRSAIAATLLLASFVVPTVSSAQPSKWKKQADRVTIMRDQYGIAHVYGKSDADAVFGMVYAQAEDDFNRVETNYITAMGRTSEVDGEGALWRDLRMKLFIDTLDMKAKYAESPVWLKALMNSFADGLNYYLATHPQVKPKLLTKFEPWMALTFTEGSIGGDIAGVNAGGIEQFYAPRMGMTPAGPSREELDAEFEP
;
A
#
# COMPACT_ATOMS: atom_id res chain seq x y z
N MET A 1 -4.99 -57.60 58.16
CA MET A 1 -6.04 -57.28 57.21
C MET A 1 -5.59 -55.98 56.51
N ARG A 2 -4.99 -56.10 55.29
CA ARG A 2 -4.43 -54.97 54.53
C ARG A 2 -5.45 -54.53 53.48
N ILE A 3 -5.92 -53.30 53.59
CA ILE A 3 -6.79 -52.67 52.60
C ILE A 3 -5.91 -51.88 51.62
N MET A 4 -5.88 -52.36 50.36
CA MET A 4 -5.24 -51.64 49.24
C MET A 4 -6.20 -50.61 48.67
N LEU A 5 -5.84 -49.33 48.75
CA LEU A 5 -6.54 -48.24 48.13
C LEU A 5 -5.98 -48.04 46.72
N ARG A 6 -6.79 -48.32 45.69
CA ARG A 6 -6.45 -48.08 44.28
C ARG A 6 -6.87 -46.65 43.91
N SER A 7 -5.90 -45.80 43.73
CA SER A 7 -6.13 -44.43 43.17
C SER A 7 -6.26 -44.53 41.67
N ALA A 8 -7.45 -44.21 41.13
CA ALA A 8 -7.68 -44.02 39.74
C ALA A 8 -7.33 -42.58 39.32
N ILE A 9 -6.28 -42.41 38.55
CA ILE A 9 -5.92 -41.12 37.94
C ILE A 9 -6.72 -40.98 36.63
N ALA A 10 -7.72 -40.12 36.65
CA ALA A 10 -8.44 -39.73 35.44
C ALA A 10 -7.61 -38.68 34.68
N ALA A 11 -7.02 -39.11 33.55
CA ALA A 11 -6.34 -38.19 32.62
C ALA A 11 -7.37 -37.50 31.75
N THR A 12 -7.65 -36.22 32.03
CA THR A 12 -8.49 -35.37 31.21
C THR A 12 -7.66 -34.83 30.03
N LEU A 13 -7.85 -35.40 28.84
CA LEU A 13 -7.28 -34.86 27.61
C LEU A 13 -8.05 -33.58 27.22
N LEU A 14 -7.43 -32.42 27.41
CA LEU A 14 -7.88 -31.16 26.81
C LEU A 14 -7.53 -31.17 25.31
N LEU A 15 -8.52 -31.41 24.45
CA LEU A 15 -8.40 -31.13 23.01
C LEU A 15 -8.45 -29.62 22.80
N ALA A 16 -7.30 -28.98 22.66
CA ALA A 16 -7.20 -27.61 22.17
C ALA A 16 -7.55 -27.63 20.67
N SER A 17 -8.78 -27.21 20.33
CA SER A 17 -9.20 -27.00 18.96
C SER A 17 -8.45 -25.78 18.41
N PHE A 18 -7.40 -25.99 17.64
CA PHE A 18 -6.77 -24.98 16.82
C PHE A 18 -7.77 -24.55 15.73
N VAL A 19 -8.44 -23.42 15.93
CA VAL A 19 -9.17 -22.75 14.86
C VAL A 19 -8.14 -22.12 13.93
N VAL A 20 -7.78 -22.86 12.87
CA VAL A 20 -7.00 -22.30 11.76
C VAL A 20 -7.95 -21.35 11.02
N PRO A 21 -7.62 -20.05 10.91
CA PRO A 21 -8.44 -19.15 10.11
C PRO A 21 -8.40 -19.65 8.65
N THR A 22 -9.51 -20.15 8.16
CA THR A 22 -9.68 -20.47 6.73
C THR A 22 -9.68 -19.14 5.98
N VAL A 23 -8.56 -18.83 5.33
CA VAL A 23 -8.48 -17.73 4.36
C VAL A 23 -9.53 -18.02 3.30
N SER A 24 -10.53 -17.16 3.21
CA SER A 24 -11.65 -17.32 2.27
C SER A 24 -11.12 -17.42 0.84
N SER A 25 -11.28 -18.57 0.22
CA SER A 25 -10.85 -18.85 -1.17
C SER A 25 -11.71 -18.15 -2.23
N ALA A 26 -12.65 -17.30 -1.82
CA ALA A 26 -13.55 -16.59 -2.72
C ALA A 26 -12.91 -15.41 -3.47
N GLN A 27 -11.93 -14.72 -2.87
CA GLN A 27 -11.29 -13.56 -3.49
C GLN A 27 -10.38 -13.92 -4.67
N PRO A 28 -9.48 -14.91 -4.60
CA PRO A 28 -8.69 -15.33 -5.75
C PRO A 28 -9.53 -15.75 -6.95
N SER A 29 -10.68 -16.37 -6.73
CA SER A 29 -11.60 -16.77 -7.81
C SER A 29 -12.27 -15.58 -8.49
N LYS A 30 -12.59 -14.50 -7.73
CA LYS A 30 -13.12 -13.25 -8.28
C LYS A 30 -12.08 -12.55 -9.17
N TRP A 31 -10.85 -12.40 -8.69
CA TRP A 31 -9.77 -11.77 -9.44
C TRP A 31 -9.43 -12.53 -10.71
N LYS A 32 -9.39 -13.88 -10.63
CA LYS A 32 -9.18 -14.70 -11.82
C LYS A 32 -10.26 -14.48 -12.88
N LYS A 33 -11.54 -14.45 -12.47
CA LYS A 33 -12.65 -14.16 -13.40
C LYS A 33 -12.54 -12.77 -14.03
N GLN A 34 -11.98 -11.80 -13.32
CA GLN A 34 -11.71 -10.48 -13.89
C GLN A 34 -10.51 -10.53 -14.84
N ALA A 35 -9.43 -11.20 -14.48
CA ALA A 35 -8.27 -11.41 -15.32
C ALA A 35 -8.63 -12.11 -16.66
N ASP A 36 -9.55 -13.07 -16.64
CA ASP A 36 -10.04 -13.77 -17.83
C ASP A 36 -10.77 -12.84 -18.85
N ARG A 37 -11.09 -11.60 -18.47
CA ARG A 37 -11.69 -10.57 -19.34
C ARG A 37 -10.70 -9.52 -19.82
N VAL A 38 -9.43 -9.66 -19.45
CA VAL A 38 -8.34 -8.74 -19.79
C VAL A 38 -7.38 -9.43 -20.75
N THR A 39 -6.90 -8.70 -21.74
CA THR A 39 -5.79 -9.10 -22.60
C THR A 39 -4.69 -8.06 -22.48
N ILE A 40 -3.49 -8.50 -22.13
CA ILE A 40 -2.29 -7.65 -22.12
C ILE A 40 -1.36 -8.14 -23.23
N MET A 41 -1.02 -7.27 -24.15
CA MET A 41 -0.05 -7.53 -25.22
C MET A 41 1.11 -6.57 -25.08
N ARG A 42 2.34 -7.08 -25.19
CA ARG A 42 3.53 -6.23 -25.18
C ARG A 42 4.07 -6.12 -26.60
N ASP A 43 4.35 -4.92 -27.04
CA ASP A 43 4.98 -4.66 -28.32
C ASP A 43 6.49 -4.95 -28.29
N GLN A 44 7.16 -4.69 -29.41
CA GLN A 44 8.61 -4.89 -29.56
C GLN A 44 9.47 -4.01 -28.62
N TYR A 45 8.90 -2.97 -28.04
CA TYR A 45 9.54 -2.07 -27.06
C TYR A 45 9.20 -2.43 -25.62
N GLY A 46 8.39 -3.47 -25.42
CA GLY A 46 7.92 -3.90 -24.10
C GLY A 46 6.73 -3.10 -23.57
N ILE A 47 6.18 -2.18 -24.35
CA ILE A 47 5.03 -1.36 -23.92
C ILE A 47 3.78 -2.24 -23.83
N ALA A 48 3.11 -2.21 -22.69
CA ALA A 48 1.90 -2.98 -22.45
C ALA A 48 0.68 -2.30 -23.07
N HIS A 49 0.01 -3.00 -23.98
CA HIS A 49 -1.29 -2.65 -24.53
C HIS A 49 -2.36 -3.45 -23.83
N VAL A 50 -3.23 -2.78 -23.06
CA VAL A 50 -4.23 -3.43 -22.22
C VAL A 50 -5.62 -3.28 -22.80
N TYR A 51 -6.31 -4.41 -22.96
CA TYR A 51 -7.68 -4.48 -23.48
C TYR A 51 -8.57 -5.13 -22.41
N GLY A 52 -9.55 -4.40 -21.90
CA GLY A 52 -10.56 -4.88 -20.97
C GLY A 52 -11.94 -4.92 -21.62
N LYS A 53 -12.83 -5.81 -21.17
CA LYS A 53 -14.24 -5.81 -21.60
C LYS A 53 -15.05 -4.65 -21.01
N SER A 54 -14.53 -3.98 -20.00
CA SER A 54 -15.06 -2.76 -19.39
C SER A 54 -13.90 -1.87 -18.92
N ASP A 55 -14.18 -0.60 -18.60
CA ASP A 55 -13.18 0.32 -18.05
C ASP A 55 -12.55 -0.24 -16.76
N ALA A 56 -13.35 -0.87 -15.90
CA ALA A 56 -12.88 -1.53 -14.70
C ALA A 56 -11.92 -2.69 -15.00
N ASP A 57 -12.18 -3.49 -16.05
CA ASP A 57 -11.27 -4.55 -16.48
C ASP A 57 -9.98 -3.98 -17.07
N ALA A 58 -10.07 -2.87 -17.81
CA ALA A 58 -8.89 -2.18 -18.34
C ALA A 58 -8.00 -1.63 -17.21
N VAL A 59 -8.58 -1.00 -16.17
CA VAL A 59 -7.85 -0.54 -14.98
C VAL A 59 -7.17 -1.71 -14.26
N PHE A 60 -7.89 -2.83 -14.06
CA PHE A 60 -7.31 -4.03 -13.47
C PHE A 60 -6.07 -4.51 -14.23
N GLY A 61 -6.16 -4.61 -15.56
CA GLY A 61 -5.04 -5.05 -16.40
C GLY A 61 -3.89 -4.04 -16.43
N MET A 62 -4.19 -2.75 -16.43
CA MET A 62 -3.19 -1.69 -16.43
C MET A 62 -2.31 -1.75 -15.19
N VAL A 63 -2.90 -1.81 -14.00
CA VAL A 63 -2.12 -1.84 -12.75
C VAL A 63 -1.41 -3.17 -12.56
N TYR A 64 -1.98 -4.27 -13.07
CA TYR A 64 -1.32 -5.56 -13.09
C TYR A 64 -0.05 -5.51 -13.97
N ALA A 65 -0.14 -4.94 -15.18
CA ALA A 65 1.02 -4.77 -16.06
C ALA A 65 2.10 -3.85 -15.44
N GLN A 66 1.70 -2.77 -14.76
CA GLN A 66 2.63 -1.91 -14.03
C GLN A 66 3.35 -2.68 -12.90
N ALA A 67 2.63 -3.54 -12.19
CA ALA A 67 3.22 -4.37 -11.15
C ALA A 67 4.16 -5.45 -11.73
N GLU A 68 3.87 -6.00 -12.92
CA GLU A 68 4.81 -6.88 -13.65
C GLU A 68 6.10 -6.16 -14.01
N ASP A 69 6.01 -4.90 -14.41
CA ASP A 69 7.19 -4.12 -14.82
C ASP A 69 8.06 -3.73 -13.60
N ASP A 70 7.46 -3.19 -12.54
CA ASP A 70 8.18 -2.79 -11.33
C ASP A 70 7.25 -2.65 -10.12
N PHE A 71 6.89 -3.76 -9.49
CA PHE A 71 6.06 -3.76 -8.29
C PHE A 71 6.66 -2.90 -7.16
N ASN A 72 7.98 -2.95 -6.98
CA ASN A 72 8.64 -2.19 -5.90
C ASN A 72 8.44 -0.68 -6.07
N ARG A 73 8.47 -0.18 -7.28
CA ARG A 73 8.18 1.22 -7.59
C ARG A 73 6.72 1.56 -7.32
N VAL A 74 5.79 0.71 -7.78
CA VAL A 74 4.35 0.89 -7.51
C VAL A 74 4.10 0.96 -6.00
N GLU A 75 4.63 0.01 -5.23
CA GLU A 75 4.50 -0.02 -3.78
C GLU A 75 5.09 1.24 -3.13
N THR A 76 6.31 1.62 -3.50
CA THR A 76 7.02 2.78 -2.95
C THR A 76 6.25 4.07 -3.20
N ASN A 77 5.64 4.25 -4.38
CA ASN A 77 4.83 5.41 -4.69
C ASN A 77 3.63 5.53 -3.73
N TYR A 78 2.95 4.43 -3.41
CA TYR A 78 1.83 4.44 -2.45
C TYR A 78 2.28 4.61 -1.00
N ILE A 79 3.42 4.03 -0.60
CA ILE A 79 4.03 4.26 0.71
C ILE A 79 4.31 5.75 0.89
N THR A 80 4.94 6.38 -0.11
CA THR A 80 5.27 7.80 -0.11
C THR A 80 4.01 8.67 -0.11
N ALA A 81 3.04 8.41 -0.99
CA ALA A 81 1.80 9.15 -1.08
C ALA A 81 0.99 9.15 0.23
N MET A 82 1.04 8.05 0.98
CA MET A 82 0.38 7.94 2.29
C MET A 82 1.21 8.50 3.45
N GLY A 83 2.42 9.04 3.20
CA GLY A 83 3.32 9.52 4.25
C GLY A 83 3.73 8.40 5.22
N ARG A 84 4.21 7.28 4.68
CA ARG A 84 4.62 6.09 5.43
C ARG A 84 6.04 5.63 5.09
N THR A 85 6.82 6.49 4.44
CA THR A 85 8.19 6.17 4.01
C THR A 85 9.10 5.86 5.19
N SER A 86 8.90 6.53 6.33
CA SER A 86 9.68 6.30 7.55
C SER A 86 9.50 4.91 8.16
N GLU A 87 8.40 4.22 7.85
CA GLU A 87 8.19 2.82 8.27
C GLU A 87 9.14 1.85 7.53
N VAL A 88 9.69 2.25 6.39
CA VAL A 88 10.58 1.45 5.55
C VAL A 88 12.01 1.96 5.58
N ASP A 89 12.18 3.28 5.45
CA ASP A 89 13.49 3.92 5.27
C ASP A 89 14.03 4.56 6.57
N GLY A 90 13.24 4.48 7.68
CA GLY A 90 13.65 4.99 9.00
C GLY A 90 13.41 6.48 9.19
N GLU A 91 13.94 7.02 10.29
CA GLU A 91 13.65 8.38 10.79
C GLU A 91 14.00 9.50 9.80
N GLY A 92 14.98 9.30 8.93
CA GLY A 92 15.35 10.28 7.91
C GLY A 92 14.24 10.65 6.93
N ALA A 93 13.18 9.81 6.82
CA ALA A 93 12.03 10.09 5.98
C ALA A 93 10.86 10.78 6.72
N LEU A 94 10.97 10.98 8.04
CA LEU A 94 9.87 11.45 8.89
C LEU A 94 9.27 12.77 8.42
N TRP A 95 10.11 13.73 8.07
CA TRP A 95 9.66 15.08 7.70
C TRP A 95 8.97 15.10 6.34
N ARG A 96 9.40 14.23 5.42
CA ARG A 96 8.69 14.00 4.14
C ARG A 96 7.33 13.38 4.36
N ASP A 97 7.24 12.41 5.27
CA ASP A 97 5.97 11.79 5.63
C ASP A 97 5.01 12.80 6.29
N LEU A 98 5.51 13.63 7.20
CA LEU A 98 4.70 14.69 7.80
C LEU A 98 4.22 15.68 6.75
N ARG A 99 5.06 16.07 5.78
CA ARG A 99 4.65 16.90 4.64
C ARG A 99 3.48 16.25 3.89
N MET A 100 3.58 14.96 3.55
CA MET A 100 2.50 14.28 2.84
C MET A 100 1.20 14.27 3.68
N LYS A 101 1.30 14.07 4.98
CA LYS A 101 0.14 14.05 5.89
C LYS A 101 -0.53 15.42 6.09
N LEU A 102 0.09 16.53 5.70
CA LEU A 102 -0.58 17.83 5.64
C LEU A 102 -1.64 17.91 4.53
N PHE A 103 -1.49 17.08 3.47
CA PHE A 103 -2.35 17.11 2.29
C PHE A 103 -3.22 15.85 2.17
N ILE A 104 -2.71 14.72 2.64
CA ILE A 104 -3.35 13.41 2.49
C ILE A 104 -3.76 12.88 3.86
N ASP A 105 -5.04 13.01 4.17
CA ASP A 105 -5.66 12.33 5.31
C ASP A 105 -6.29 11.02 4.83
N THR A 106 -5.82 9.91 5.35
CA THR A 106 -6.32 8.57 4.99
C THR A 106 -7.76 8.34 5.42
N LEU A 107 -8.24 9.01 6.48
CA LEU A 107 -9.65 8.93 6.89
C LEU A 107 -10.54 9.67 5.90
N ASP A 108 -10.13 10.86 5.45
CA ASP A 108 -10.82 11.61 4.41
C ASP A 108 -10.85 10.85 3.08
N MET A 109 -9.73 10.22 2.67
CA MET A 109 -9.69 9.39 1.46
C MET A 109 -10.65 8.21 1.53
N LYS A 110 -10.79 7.56 2.69
CA LYS A 110 -11.77 6.49 2.90
C LYS A 110 -13.22 7.00 2.83
N ALA A 111 -13.47 8.18 3.41
CA ALA A 111 -14.79 8.83 3.33
C ALA A 111 -15.13 9.18 1.86
N LYS A 112 -14.20 9.82 1.14
CA LYS A 112 -14.37 10.14 -0.28
C LYS A 112 -14.60 8.91 -1.14
N TYR A 113 -13.89 7.81 -0.88
CA TYR A 113 -14.20 6.54 -1.53
C TYR A 113 -15.62 6.07 -1.22
N ALA A 114 -16.04 6.13 0.06
CA ALA A 114 -17.39 5.70 0.46
C ALA A 114 -18.50 6.53 -0.21
N GLU A 115 -18.27 7.81 -0.46
CA GLU A 115 -19.20 8.73 -1.11
C GLU A 115 -19.12 8.72 -2.65
N SER A 116 -18.08 8.13 -3.21
CA SER A 116 -17.85 8.10 -4.65
C SER A 116 -18.98 7.41 -5.42
N PRO A 117 -19.29 7.86 -6.64
CA PRO A 117 -20.31 7.23 -7.47
C PRO A 117 -19.92 5.78 -7.84
N VAL A 118 -20.93 4.96 -8.17
CA VAL A 118 -20.77 3.52 -8.42
C VAL A 118 -19.72 3.22 -9.49
N TRP A 119 -19.68 4.00 -10.57
CA TRP A 119 -18.71 3.80 -11.65
C TRP A 119 -17.26 4.04 -11.17
N LEU A 120 -17.02 5.08 -10.37
CA LEU A 120 -15.69 5.39 -9.85
C LEU A 120 -15.25 4.35 -8.82
N LYS A 121 -16.16 3.89 -7.95
CA LYS A 121 -15.89 2.76 -7.04
C LYS A 121 -15.50 1.50 -7.81
N ALA A 122 -16.13 1.23 -8.96
CA ALA A 122 -15.78 0.08 -9.77
C ALA A 122 -14.33 0.17 -10.29
N LEU A 123 -13.87 1.35 -10.72
CA LEU A 123 -12.48 1.57 -11.14
C LEU A 123 -11.50 1.42 -9.98
N MET A 124 -11.77 2.05 -8.83
CA MET A 124 -10.91 1.97 -7.64
C MET A 124 -10.84 0.55 -7.07
N ASN A 125 -11.96 -0.20 -7.09
CA ASN A 125 -11.95 -1.61 -6.72
C ASN A 125 -11.06 -2.43 -7.66
N SER A 126 -11.16 -2.20 -8.96
CA SER A 126 -10.35 -2.91 -9.96
C SER A 126 -8.88 -2.57 -9.87
N PHE A 127 -8.55 -1.32 -9.52
CA PHE A 127 -7.20 -0.91 -9.19
C PHE A 127 -6.62 -1.76 -8.03
N ALA A 128 -7.31 -1.84 -6.90
CA ALA A 128 -6.87 -2.64 -5.77
C ALA A 128 -6.84 -4.14 -6.09
N ASP A 129 -7.87 -4.64 -6.77
CA ASP A 129 -8.00 -6.05 -7.17
C ASP A 129 -6.86 -6.48 -8.12
N GLY A 130 -6.42 -5.62 -9.05
CA GLY A 130 -5.31 -5.89 -9.98
C GLY A 130 -3.97 -6.05 -9.27
N LEU A 131 -3.63 -5.13 -8.35
CA LEU A 131 -2.40 -5.21 -7.55
C LEU A 131 -2.42 -6.39 -6.58
N ASN A 132 -3.56 -6.64 -5.93
CA ASN A 132 -3.70 -7.79 -5.03
C ASN A 132 -3.65 -9.12 -5.79
N TYR A 133 -4.17 -9.18 -7.01
CA TYR A 133 -4.07 -10.35 -7.87
C TYR A 133 -2.63 -10.61 -8.30
N TYR A 134 -1.89 -9.56 -8.65
CA TYR A 134 -0.45 -9.67 -8.91
C TYR A 134 0.28 -10.30 -7.72
N LEU A 135 0.11 -9.79 -6.52
CA LEU A 135 0.72 -10.36 -5.31
C LEU A 135 0.30 -11.82 -5.07
N ALA A 136 -0.97 -12.14 -5.29
CA ALA A 136 -1.48 -13.50 -5.09
C ALA A 136 -0.91 -14.50 -6.10
N THR A 137 -0.54 -14.04 -7.31
CA THR A 137 0.01 -14.90 -8.37
C THR A 137 1.54 -14.89 -8.42
N HIS A 138 2.20 -14.01 -7.66
CA HIS A 138 3.66 -13.87 -7.60
C HIS A 138 4.18 -14.00 -6.14
N PRO A 139 4.09 -15.18 -5.52
CA PRO A 139 4.47 -15.39 -4.11
C PRO A 139 5.96 -15.14 -3.82
N GLN A 140 6.80 -15.07 -4.85
CA GLN A 140 8.22 -14.72 -4.76
C GLN A 140 8.42 -13.23 -4.51
N VAL A 141 7.46 -12.37 -4.86
CA VAL A 141 7.52 -10.92 -4.62
C VAL A 141 7.37 -10.66 -3.13
N LYS A 142 8.26 -9.84 -2.59
CA LYS A 142 8.29 -9.49 -1.17
C LYS A 142 7.96 -8.00 -1.03
N PRO A 143 6.72 -7.65 -0.69
CA PRO A 143 6.37 -6.28 -0.36
C PRO A 143 7.22 -5.75 0.80
N LYS A 144 7.60 -4.47 0.75
CA LYS A 144 8.30 -3.80 1.86
C LYS A 144 7.34 -3.52 3.03
N LEU A 145 6.10 -3.16 2.72
CA LEU A 145 5.10 -2.74 3.70
C LEU A 145 3.66 -3.11 3.29
N LEU A 146 3.30 -2.96 2.00
CA LEU A 146 1.93 -3.08 1.53
C LEU A 146 1.63 -4.51 1.04
N THR A 147 1.24 -5.38 1.95
CA THR A 147 0.82 -6.75 1.63
C THR A 147 -0.59 -6.83 1.04
N LYS A 148 -1.34 -5.72 1.08
CA LYS A 148 -2.69 -5.58 0.54
C LYS A 148 -2.95 -4.14 0.12
N PHE A 149 -3.52 -3.97 -1.08
CA PHE A 149 -4.01 -2.69 -1.57
C PHE A 149 -5.52 -2.56 -1.33
N GLU A 150 -5.96 -1.37 -0.93
CA GLU A 150 -7.36 -1.04 -0.71
C GLU A 150 -7.84 -0.01 -1.75
N PRO A 151 -9.13 -0.04 -2.15
CA PRO A 151 -9.65 0.81 -3.24
C PRO A 151 -9.41 2.31 -3.03
N TRP A 152 -9.53 2.80 -1.79
CA TRP A 152 -9.32 4.21 -1.44
C TRP A 152 -7.88 4.68 -1.67
N MET A 153 -6.91 3.77 -1.72
CA MET A 153 -5.50 4.12 -1.95
C MET A 153 -5.28 4.79 -3.31
N ALA A 154 -6.11 4.47 -4.31
CA ALA A 154 -6.07 5.15 -5.60
C ALA A 154 -6.29 6.68 -5.50
N LEU A 155 -6.96 7.16 -4.44
CA LEU A 155 -7.20 8.58 -4.19
C LEU A 155 -6.01 9.30 -3.54
N THR A 156 -5.00 8.58 -3.05
CA THR A 156 -3.82 9.18 -2.42
C THR A 156 -2.74 9.55 -3.43
N PHE A 157 -2.88 9.13 -4.68
CA PHE A 157 -1.88 9.35 -5.69
C PHE A 157 -1.86 10.82 -6.12
N THR A 158 -0.72 11.47 -5.90
CA THR A 158 -0.49 12.87 -6.22
C THR A 158 0.79 12.95 -7.03
N GLU A 159 0.70 12.77 -8.34
CA GLU A 159 1.91 12.73 -9.14
C GLU A 159 2.07 13.95 -10.03
N GLY A 160 3.32 14.27 -10.28
CA GLY A 160 3.77 15.15 -11.34
C GLY A 160 3.26 16.59 -11.23
N SER A 161 2.67 17.09 -12.30
CA SER A 161 2.25 18.47 -12.41
C SER A 161 1.16 18.92 -11.41
N ILE A 162 0.41 17.97 -10.85
CA ILE A 162 -0.62 18.24 -9.84
C ILE A 162 -0.02 18.20 -8.42
N GLY A 163 1.09 17.48 -8.23
CA GLY A 163 1.80 17.40 -6.94
C GLY A 163 2.71 18.57 -6.63
N GLY A 164 2.81 19.58 -7.51
CA GLY A 164 3.70 20.73 -7.34
C GLY A 164 3.47 21.49 -6.03
N ASP A 165 2.21 21.62 -5.60
CA ASP A 165 1.88 22.30 -4.35
C ASP A 165 2.42 21.58 -3.12
N ILE A 166 2.41 20.24 -3.12
CA ILE A 166 2.97 19.43 -2.03
C ILE A 166 4.49 19.59 -1.99
N ALA A 167 5.14 19.56 -3.15
CA ALA A 167 6.59 19.75 -3.25
C ALA A 167 7.03 21.16 -2.83
N GLY A 168 6.16 22.18 -3.00
CA GLY A 168 6.41 23.55 -2.56
C GLY A 168 6.50 23.73 -1.04
N VAL A 169 6.02 22.76 -0.25
CA VAL A 169 6.20 22.77 1.21
C VAL A 169 7.54 22.12 1.55
N ASN A 170 8.47 22.94 2.05
CA ASN A 170 9.81 22.47 2.39
C ASN A 170 9.80 21.56 3.62
N ALA A 171 10.27 20.32 3.48
CA ALA A 171 10.36 19.36 4.58
C ALA A 171 11.35 19.81 5.68
N GLY A 172 12.44 20.49 5.33
CA GLY A 172 13.38 21.08 6.29
C GLY A 172 12.74 22.17 7.14
N GLY A 173 11.87 23.00 6.57
CA GLY A 173 11.07 23.99 7.33
C GLY A 173 10.13 23.33 8.33
N ILE A 174 9.51 22.20 7.96
CA ILE A 174 8.70 21.38 8.88
C ILE A 174 9.58 20.86 10.02
N GLU A 175 10.75 20.32 9.71
CA GLU A 175 11.70 19.85 10.69
C GLU A 175 12.11 20.94 11.67
N GLN A 176 12.57 22.08 11.17
CA GLN A 176 12.98 23.21 12.00
C GLN A 176 11.90 23.69 12.94
N PHE A 177 10.63 23.63 12.50
CA PHE A 177 9.50 24.05 13.33
C PHE A 177 9.12 23.02 14.38
N TYR A 178 9.07 21.73 14.05
CA TYR A 178 8.54 20.70 14.94
C TYR A 178 9.62 19.97 15.75
N ALA A 179 10.84 19.75 15.24
CA ALA A 179 11.87 18.96 15.92
C ALA A 179 12.17 19.47 17.33
N PRO A 180 12.37 20.79 17.58
CA PRO A 180 12.64 21.29 18.92
C PRO A 180 11.45 21.05 19.89
N ARG A 181 10.21 21.08 19.38
CA ARG A 181 9.00 20.84 20.17
C ARG A 181 8.84 19.37 20.55
N MET A 182 9.46 18.47 19.80
CA MET A 182 9.51 17.05 20.04
C MET A 182 10.76 16.60 20.83
N GLY A 183 11.62 17.57 21.24
CA GLY A 183 12.88 17.30 21.91
C GLY A 183 13.96 16.71 20.98
N MET A 184 13.80 16.88 19.69
CA MET A 184 14.76 16.46 18.66
C MET A 184 15.65 17.62 18.24
N THR A 185 16.90 17.34 17.87
CA THR A 185 17.78 18.35 17.25
C THR A 185 17.52 18.32 15.74
N PRO A 186 17.14 19.47 15.11
CA PRO A 186 16.98 19.51 13.66
C PRO A 186 18.30 19.13 12.97
N ALA A 187 18.22 18.32 11.94
CA ALA A 187 19.32 18.17 11.02
C ALA A 187 19.57 19.54 10.35
N GLY A 188 20.80 19.91 10.11
CA GLY A 188 21.11 21.14 9.38
C GLY A 188 20.46 21.13 7.99
N PRO A 189 20.49 22.30 7.28
CA PRO A 189 19.93 22.37 5.94
C PRO A 189 20.49 21.27 5.04
N SER A 190 19.63 20.66 4.25
CA SER A 190 20.06 19.66 3.28
C SER A 190 20.99 20.28 2.24
N ARG A 191 21.83 19.46 1.60
CA ARG A 191 22.73 19.94 0.54
C ARG A 191 21.97 20.64 -0.60
N GLU A 192 20.76 20.17 -0.88
CA GLU A 192 19.87 20.73 -1.90
C GLU A 192 19.34 22.13 -1.49
N GLU A 193 19.08 22.36 -0.21
CA GLU A 193 18.69 23.67 0.35
C GLU A 193 19.86 24.64 0.37
N LEU A 194 21.08 24.17 0.67
CA LEU A 194 22.28 24.97 0.61
C LEU A 194 22.62 25.36 -0.84
N ASP A 195 22.46 24.46 -1.79
CA ASP A 195 22.72 24.73 -3.20
C ASP A 195 21.68 25.71 -3.79
N ALA A 196 20.40 25.64 -3.36
CA ALA A 196 19.36 26.59 -3.78
C ALA A 196 19.56 28.02 -3.22
N GLU A 197 20.24 28.16 -2.08
CA GLU A 197 20.53 29.50 -1.49
C GLU A 197 21.70 30.20 -2.20
N PHE A 198 22.49 29.46 -3.01
CA PHE A 198 23.67 29.97 -3.73
C PHE A 198 23.47 30.06 -5.26
N GLU A 199 22.28 29.79 -5.79
CA GLU A 199 22.02 30.10 -7.21
C GLU A 199 21.76 31.59 -7.36
N PRO A 200 22.55 32.34 -8.19
CA PRO A 200 22.51 33.78 -8.37
C PRO A 200 21.31 34.27 -9.20
#